data_521161b1ecab17ed15ce56634560815e
#
_entry.id   521161b1ecab17ed15ce56634560815e
#
_cell.length_a   1.000
_cell.length_b   1.000
_cell.length_c   1.000
_cell.angle_alpha   90.00
_cell.angle_beta   90.00
_cell.angle_gamma   90.00
#
_symmetry.space_group_name_H-M   'P 1'
#
loop_
_entity.id
_entity.type
_entity.pdbx_description
1 polymer ?
#
loop_
_entity_poly.entity_id
_entity_poly.type
_entity_poly.pdbx_seq_one_letter_code
_entity_poly.pdbx_strand_id
1 'polypeptide(L)'
;MGLAGSDVAKDASDIILTDDNFASILNAIEEGRRIFDNIQKFILHVLSQNFAQAIVLLLGLVFKDADNLSVFPLSPVEIIWLVMITSGLPDMGLGFEQATMDIMQRPPHKVSLETHRISLHSSMRRFQV
;
A
#
# COMPACT_ATOMS: atom_id res chain seq x y z
N MET A 1 27.45 1.08 -7.03
CA MET A 1 28.29 0.64 -5.94
C MET A 1 28.76 1.86 -5.16
N GLY A 2 28.64 1.85 -3.83
CA GLY A 2 28.74 3.05 -3.01
C GLY A 2 30.16 3.45 -2.65
N LEU A 3 31.05 2.48 -2.43
CA LEU A 3 32.39 2.76 -1.98
C LEU A 3 33.30 3.37 -3.10
N ALA A 4 33.21 2.85 -4.31
CA ALA A 4 34.03 3.28 -5.45
C ALA A 4 33.24 4.05 -6.52
N GLY A 5 31.96 4.35 -6.31
CA GLY A 5 31.13 5.05 -7.26
C GLY A 5 31.35 6.56 -7.23
N SER A 6 31.29 7.23 -8.40
CA SER A 6 31.25 8.69 -8.46
C SER A 6 29.94 9.24 -7.88
N ASP A 7 30.00 10.46 -7.33
CA ASP A 7 28.81 11.09 -6.73
C ASP A 7 27.67 11.27 -7.74
N VAL A 8 28.01 11.56 -9.00
CA VAL A 8 27.03 11.65 -10.09
C VAL A 8 26.33 10.31 -10.33
N ALA A 9 27.05 9.18 -10.25
CA ALA A 9 26.44 7.86 -10.41
C ALA A 9 25.57 7.48 -9.22
N LYS A 10 25.90 7.94 -8.02
CA LYS A 10 25.08 7.75 -6.83
C LYS A 10 23.78 8.55 -6.92
N ASP A 11 23.87 9.80 -7.32
CA ASP A 11 22.69 10.68 -7.47
C ASP A 11 21.72 10.22 -8.57
N ALA A 12 22.25 9.53 -9.60
CA ALA A 12 21.47 9.00 -10.70
C ALA A 12 20.86 7.61 -10.43
N SER A 13 21.18 6.98 -9.30
CA SER A 13 20.71 5.63 -8.96
C SER A 13 19.63 5.64 -7.88
N ASP A 14 18.59 4.80 -8.05
CA ASP A 14 17.52 4.64 -7.07
C ASP A 14 17.97 3.83 -5.83
N ILE A 15 18.99 2.97 -5.99
CA ILE A 15 19.51 2.12 -4.91
C ILE A 15 21.03 2.14 -4.95
N ILE A 16 21.65 2.37 -3.81
CA ILE A 16 23.11 2.38 -3.64
C ILE A 16 23.52 1.25 -2.70
N LEU A 17 24.41 0.37 -3.16
CA LEU A 17 24.99 -0.68 -2.32
C LEU A 17 26.17 -0.10 -1.55
N THR A 18 26.06 -0.07 -0.23
CA THR A 18 27.11 0.46 0.66
C THR A 18 28.24 -0.53 0.89
N ASP A 19 27.98 -1.82 0.75
CA ASP A 19 28.93 -2.92 0.95
C ASP A 19 29.59 -3.39 -0.36
N ASP A 20 29.19 -2.84 -1.51
CA ASP A 20 29.61 -3.21 -2.86
C ASP A 20 29.53 -4.73 -3.16
N ASN A 21 28.67 -5.45 -2.43
CA ASN A 21 28.46 -6.88 -2.56
C ASN A 21 27.20 -7.19 -3.37
N PHE A 22 27.36 -7.85 -4.51
CA PHE A 22 26.22 -8.26 -5.35
C PHE A 22 25.26 -9.24 -4.68
N ALA A 23 25.72 -10.04 -3.71
CA ALA A 23 24.86 -10.95 -2.98
C ALA A 23 23.78 -10.20 -2.15
N SER A 24 24.08 -8.99 -1.70
CA SER A 24 23.15 -8.14 -0.97
C SER A 24 21.94 -7.70 -1.81
N ILE A 25 22.08 -7.70 -3.15
CA ILE A 25 20.96 -7.41 -4.07
C ILE A 25 19.87 -8.48 -3.96
N LEU A 26 20.23 -9.74 -3.80
CA LEU A 26 19.24 -10.83 -3.65
C LEU A 26 18.42 -10.64 -2.38
N ASN A 27 19.07 -10.31 -1.28
CA ASN A 27 18.38 -10.03 -0.02
C ASN A 27 17.48 -8.78 -0.13
N ALA A 28 17.94 -7.74 -0.83
CA ALA A 28 17.14 -6.54 -1.07
C ALA A 28 15.92 -6.83 -1.92
N ILE A 29 16.01 -7.69 -2.93
CA ILE A 29 14.87 -8.10 -3.77
C ILE A 29 13.88 -8.93 -2.95
N GLU A 30 14.35 -9.86 -2.15
CA GLU A 30 13.50 -10.67 -1.27
C GLU A 30 12.71 -9.79 -0.30
N GLU A 31 13.41 -8.87 0.36
CA GLU A 31 12.80 -7.94 1.29
C GLU A 31 11.82 -6.97 0.60
N GLY A 32 12.17 -6.48 -0.58
CA GLY A 32 11.28 -5.64 -1.39
C GLY A 32 9.99 -6.37 -1.81
N ARG A 33 10.07 -7.64 -2.17
CA ARG A 33 8.90 -8.47 -2.48
C ARG A 33 8.05 -8.73 -1.24
N ARG A 34 8.67 -8.97 -0.09
CA ARG A 34 7.98 -9.12 1.19
C ARG A 34 7.18 -7.88 1.55
N ILE A 35 7.82 -6.71 1.47
CA ILE A 35 7.17 -5.43 1.75
C ILE A 35 5.99 -5.20 0.80
N PHE A 36 6.16 -5.51 -0.48
CA PHE A 36 5.08 -5.35 -1.46
C PHE A 36 3.87 -6.25 -1.16
N ASP A 37 4.09 -7.52 -0.82
CA ASP A 37 3.02 -8.45 -0.43
C ASP A 37 2.31 -7.98 0.85
N ASN A 38 3.05 -7.48 1.83
CA ASN A 38 2.49 -6.94 3.07
C ASN A 38 1.66 -5.68 2.81
N ILE A 39 2.12 -4.78 1.93
CA ILE A 39 1.36 -3.59 1.51
C ILE A 39 0.05 -4.00 0.81
N GLN A 40 0.06 -5.02 -0.04
CA GLN A 40 -1.17 -5.50 -0.68
C GLN A 40 -2.17 -6.03 0.34
N LYS A 41 -1.73 -6.82 1.31
CA LYS A 41 -2.59 -7.34 2.40
C LYS A 41 -3.16 -6.18 3.24
N PHE A 42 -2.32 -5.21 3.57
CA PHE A 42 -2.71 -4.01 4.30
C PHE A 42 -3.80 -3.22 3.55
N ILE A 43 -3.59 -2.95 2.26
CA ILE A 43 -4.58 -2.22 1.44
C ILE A 43 -5.91 -2.97 1.38
N LEU A 44 -5.89 -4.30 1.16
CA LEU A 44 -7.10 -5.12 1.14
C LEU A 44 -7.84 -5.08 2.48
N HIS A 45 -7.12 -5.16 3.59
CA HIS A 45 -7.69 -5.08 4.93
C HIS A 45 -8.39 -3.74 5.16
N VAL A 46 -7.68 -2.63 4.89
CA VAL A 46 -8.22 -1.26 5.06
C VAL A 46 -9.43 -1.02 4.16
N LEU A 47 -9.37 -1.44 2.88
CA LEU A 47 -10.50 -1.28 1.96
C LEU A 47 -11.72 -2.09 2.42
N SER A 48 -11.52 -3.34 2.82
CA SER A 48 -12.61 -4.21 3.32
C SER A 48 -13.29 -3.60 4.54
N GLN A 49 -12.51 -3.09 5.48
CA GLN A 49 -13.02 -2.46 6.69
C GLN A 49 -13.80 -1.18 6.39
N ASN A 50 -13.24 -0.29 5.56
CA ASN A 50 -13.92 0.95 5.17
C ASN A 50 -15.23 0.67 4.42
N PHE A 51 -15.25 -0.37 3.57
CA PHE A 51 -16.46 -0.77 2.86
C PHE A 51 -17.52 -1.30 3.80
N ALA A 52 -17.15 -2.14 4.77
CA ALA A 52 -18.08 -2.64 5.79
C ALA A 52 -18.67 -1.50 6.62
N GLN A 53 -17.83 -0.54 7.01
CA GLN A 53 -18.25 0.63 7.78
C GLN A 53 -19.20 1.53 6.98
N ALA A 54 -18.94 1.74 5.70
CA ALA A 54 -19.82 2.50 4.81
C ALA A 54 -21.23 1.85 4.71
N ILE A 55 -21.29 0.52 4.61
CA ILE A 55 -22.55 -0.21 4.60
C ILE A 55 -23.34 -0.01 5.91
N VAL A 56 -22.66 -0.10 7.05
CA VAL A 56 -23.30 0.10 8.37
C VAL A 56 -23.89 1.52 8.47
N LEU A 57 -23.17 2.53 8.03
CA LEU A 57 -23.65 3.92 8.03
C LEU A 57 -24.84 4.12 7.08
N LEU A 58 -24.80 3.52 5.89
CA LEU A 58 -25.89 3.59 4.92
C LEU A 58 -27.15 2.90 5.47
N LEU A 59 -27.01 1.75 6.12
CA LEU A 59 -28.13 1.09 6.78
C LEU A 59 -28.73 1.96 7.89
N GLY A 60 -27.90 2.64 8.68
CA GLY A 60 -28.36 3.57 9.70
C GLY A 60 -29.18 4.74 9.16
N LEU A 61 -28.89 5.18 7.92
CA LEU A 61 -29.68 6.20 7.23
C LEU A 61 -31.06 5.71 6.76
N VAL A 62 -31.18 4.43 6.43
CA VAL A 62 -32.45 3.81 5.95
C VAL A 62 -33.43 3.64 7.11
N PHE A 63 -32.95 3.30 8.30
CA PHE A 63 -33.81 3.14 9.47
C PHE A 63 -34.08 4.50 10.10
N LYS A 64 -35.37 4.85 10.20
CA LYS A 64 -35.84 6.07 10.84
C LYS A 64 -36.52 5.72 12.16
N ASP A 65 -36.29 6.54 13.16
CA ASP A 65 -36.98 6.46 14.44
C ASP A 65 -38.40 7.04 14.36
N ALA A 66 -39.17 6.90 15.44
CA ALA A 66 -40.52 7.40 15.56
C ALA A 66 -40.66 8.91 15.27
N ASP A 67 -39.60 9.67 15.49
CA ASP A 67 -39.48 11.11 15.21
C ASP A 67 -39.01 11.45 13.78
N ASN A 68 -38.97 10.48 12.87
CA ASN A 68 -38.46 10.64 11.49
C ASN A 68 -36.97 11.03 11.37
N LEU A 69 -36.22 10.91 12.44
CA LEU A 69 -34.78 11.14 12.48
C LEU A 69 -34.04 9.86 12.09
N SER A 70 -32.94 10.00 11.33
CA SER A 70 -32.09 8.87 10.99
C SER A 70 -31.41 8.32 12.24
N VAL A 71 -31.51 7.01 12.44
CA VAL A 71 -30.87 6.32 13.58
C VAL A 71 -29.42 5.99 13.18
N PHE A 72 -28.47 6.79 13.65
CA PHE A 72 -27.07 6.44 13.51
C PHE A 72 -26.68 5.43 14.60
N PRO A 73 -26.28 4.21 14.24
CA PRO A 73 -25.95 3.16 15.22
C PRO A 73 -24.69 3.48 16.02
N LEU A 74 -23.84 4.38 15.51
CA LEU A 74 -22.57 4.76 16.11
C LEU A 74 -22.38 6.28 16.04
N SER A 75 -21.92 6.88 17.13
CA SER A 75 -21.51 8.29 17.11
C SER A 75 -20.20 8.47 16.32
N PRO A 76 -19.94 9.66 15.76
CA PRO A 76 -18.69 9.93 15.05
C PRO A 76 -17.42 9.63 15.88
N VAL A 77 -17.48 9.86 17.18
CA VAL A 77 -16.36 9.58 18.11
C VAL A 77 -16.13 8.08 18.26
N GLU A 78 -17.20 7.29 18.37
CA GLU A 78 -17.12 5.83 18.45
C GLU A 78 -16.55 5.23 17.17
N ILE A 79 -16.90 5.78 16.00
CA ILE A 79 -16.36 5.38 14.70
C ILE A 79 -14.84 5.59 14.66
N ILE A 80 -14.36 6.75 15.10
CA ILE A 80 -12.92 7.05 15.15
C ILE A 80 -12.20 6.07 16.07
N TRP A 81 -12.72 5.83 17.28
CA TRP A 81 -12.16 4.86 18.21
C TRP A 81 -12.13 3.44 17.65
N LEU A 82 -13.21 3.03 17.02
CA LEU A 82 -13.32 1.70 16.40
C LEU A 82 -12.28 1.54 15.29
N VAL A 83 -12.12 2.53 14.41
CA VAL A 83 -11.11 2.51 13.34
C VAL A 83 -9.71 2.45 13.93
N MET A 84 -9.38 3.29 14.92
CA MET A 84 -8.05 3.31 15.52
C MET A 84 -7.67 1.98 16.17
N ILE A 85 -8.58 1.36 16.90
CA ILE A 85 -8.31 0.10 17.61
C ILE A 85 -8.34 -1.08 16.64
N THR A 86 -9.33 -1.13 15.76
CA THR A 86 -9.55 -2.28 14.89
C THR A 86 -8.57 -2.33 13.71
N SER A 87 -8.14 -1.18 13.19
CA SER A 87 -7.13 -1.13 12.12
C SER A 87 -5.71 -1.05 12.66
N GLY A 88 -5.45 -0.24 13.67
CA GLY A 88 -4.10 0.07 14.11
C GLY A 88 -3.28 -1.16 14.53
N LEU A 89 -3.85 -2.04 15.33
CA LEU A 89 -3.14 -3.23 15.81
C LEU A 89 -2.93 -4.30 14.73
N PRO A 90 -3.95 -4.72 13.95
CA PRO A 90 -3.77 -5.68 12.87
C PRO A 90 -2.86 -5.15 11.76
N ASP A 91 -2.94 -3.86 11.43
CA ASP A 91 -2.14 -3.25 10.39
C ASP A 91 -0.65 -3.23 10.73
N MET A 92 -0.32 -2.97 12.00
CA MET A 92 1.05 -3.13 12.49
C MET A 92 1.52 -4.59 12.38
N GLY A 93 0.66 -5.55 12.73
CA GLY A 93 0.96 -6.98 12.59
C GLY A 93 1.25 -7.39 11.16
N LEU A 94 0.46 -6.90 10.19
CA LEU A 94 0.67 -7.18 8.76
C LEU A 94 2.00 -6.61 8.25
N GLY A 95 2.45 -5.47 8.78
CA GLY A 95 3.74 -4.89 8.42
C GLY A 95 4.95 -5.74 8.83
N PHE A 96 4.83 -6.52 9.91
CA PHE A 96 5.89 -7.38 10.43
C PHE A 96 5.82 -8.83 9.96
N GLU A 97 4.89 -9.18 9.07
CA GLU A 97 4.76 -10.54 8.56
C GLU A 97 6.01 -10.98 7.82
N GLN A 98 6.44 -12.21 8.09
CA GLN A 98 7.64 -12.77 7.48
C GLN A 98 7.40 -13.14 6.01
N ALA A 99 8.49 -13.13 5.21
CA ALA A 99 8.45 -13.57 3.83
C ALA A 99 8.00 -15.04 3.72
N THR A 100 7.15 -15.33 2.73
CA THR A 100 6.81 -16.71 2.40
C THR A 100 7.99 -17.40 1.73
N MET A 101 8.19 -18.70 1.99
CA MET A 101 9.31 -19.49 1.47
C MET A 101 9.42 -19.50 -0.07
N ASP A 102 8.33 -19.24 -0.77
CA ASP A 102 8.23 -19.26 -2.22
C ASP A 102 8.36 -17.88 -2.89
N ILE A 103 8.62 -16.82 -2.12
CA ILE A 103 8.60 -15.43 -2.61
C ILE A 103 9.60 -15.18 -3.75
N MET A 104 10.74 -15.88 -3.71
CA MET A 104 11.77 -15.78 -4.75
C MET A 104 11.49 -16.66 -5.97
N GLN A 105 10.62 -17.68 -5.86
CA GLN A 105 10.25 -18.59 -6.94
C GLN A 105 9.13 -18.03 -7.82
N ARG A 106 8.40 -17.04 -7.32
CA ARG A 106 7.32 -16.40 -8.07
C ARG A 106 7.87 -15.53 -9.21
N PRO A 107 7.24 -15.58 -10.40
CA PRO A 107 7.62 -14.65 -11.46
C PRO A 107 7.39 -13.20 -10.99
N PRO A 108 8.19 -12.24 -11.50
CA PRO A 108 8.01 -10.83 -11.16
C PRO A 108 6.62 -10.36 -11.58
N HIS A 109 6.02 -9.49 -10.76
CA HIS A 109 4.76 -8.84 -11.11
C HIS A 109 4.92 -8.14 -12.47
N LYS A 110 4.12 -8.53 -13.45
CA LYS A 110 4.04 -7.80 -14.72
C LYS A 110 3.41 -6.45 -14.42
N VAL A 111 4.22 -5.44 -14.26
CA VAL A 111 3.74 -4.07 -14.37
C VAL A 111 3.21 -3.95 -15.80
N SER A 112 1.90 -3.82 -15.96
CA SER A 112 1.31 -3.63 -17.27
C SER A 112 1.94 -2.37 -17.86
N LEU A 113 2.71 -2.54 -18.94
CA LEU A 113 3.36 -1.43 -19.66
C LEU A 113 2.32 -0.42 -20.21
N GLU A 114 1.04 -0.77 -20.18
CA GLU A 114 -0.05 0.13 -20.52
C GLU A 114 -0.14 1.33 -19.58
N THR A 115 0.06 1.14 -18.26
CA THR A 115 0.03 2.26 -17.31
C THR A 115 1.19 3.22 -17.56
N HIS A 116 2.35 2.71 -17.97
CA HIS A 116 3.51 3.54 -18.32
C HIS A 116 3.32 4.28 -19.65
N ARG A 117 2.65 3.66 -20.62
CA ARG A 117 2.29 4.33 -21.90
C ARG A 117 1.29 5.46 -21.70
N ILE A 118 0.30 5.28 -20.84
CA ILE A 118 -0.69 6.32 -20.54
C ILE A 118 -0.01 7.49 -19.81
N SER A 119 0.89 7.22 -18.87
CA SER A 119 1.66 8.26 -18.15
C SER A 119 2.60 9.04 -19.09
N LEU A 120 3.33 8.37 -19.97
CA LEU A 120 4.19 9.02 -20.96
C LEU A 120 3.39 9.83 -22.00
N HIS A 121 2.23 9.32 -22.44
CA HIS A 121 1.39 10.01 -23.40
C HIS A 121 0.72 11.26 -22.80
N SER A 122 0.34 11.21 -21.54
CA SER A 122 -0.19 12.38 -20.81
C SER A 122 0.90 13.44 -20.52
N SER A 123 2.14 13.01 -20.28
CA SER A 123 3.27 13.90 -20.09
C SER A 123 3.69 14.62 -21.37
N MET A 124 3.72 13.92 -22.50
CA MET A 124 4.07 14.53 -23.80
C MET A 124 3.04 15.54 -24.29
N ARG A 125 1.76 15.39 -23.96
CA ARG A 125 0.74 16.40 -24.32
C ARG A 125 0.86 17.72 -23.57
N ARG A 126 1.56 17.75 -22.43
CA ARG A 126 1.81 18.99 -21.69
C ARG A 126 2.95 19.85 -22.25
N PHE A 127 3.74 19.31 -23.15
CA PHE A 127 4.84 20.02 -23.80
C PHE A 127 4.51 20.58 -25.19
N GLN A 128 3.24 20.45 -25.64
CA GLN A 128 2.79 20.95 -26.95
C GLN A 128 1.81 22.13 -26.83
N VAL A 129 1.92 22.96 -25.76
CA VAL A 129 1.21 24.25 -25.68
C VAL A 129 2.23 25.38 -25.53
#